data_eff38d451a99cd224ed442b09c5bd401
#
_entry.id   eff38d451a99cd224ed442b09c5bd401
#
_cell.length_a   1.000
_cell.length_b   1.000
_cell.length_c   1.000
_cell.angle_alpha   90.00
_cell.angle_beta   90.00
_cell.angle_gamma   90.00
#
_symmetry.space_group_name_H-M   'P 1'
#
loop_
_entity.id
_entity.type
_entity.pdbx_description
1 polymer ?
#
loop_
_entity_poly.entity_id
_entity_poly.type
_entity_poly.pdbx_seq_one_letter_code
_entity_poly.pdbx_strand_id
1 'polypeptide(L)'
;MAYGTMSIGNAGFTKKFISALFLLMHPKGALFGSGDPTSPAELYGGTWERIEGRFIMGASDTHPAGTTVEAGLPNIEGTFALIGQNGAFIKSGYATGCFELGSSTNVCIPQGQTETNTGSTVFRASRSNSIYGASDTVQPPAYCAYIWLRVA
;
A
#
# COMPACT_ATOMS: atom_id res chain seq x y z
N MET A 1 20.63 49.72 -33.46
CA MET A 1 21.34 49.09 -32.30
C MET A 1 21.18 47.61 -32.42
N ALA A 2 22.25 46.89 -32.74
CA ALA A 2 22.22 45.46 -32.87
C ALA A 2 22.41 44.85 -31.46
N TYR A 3 21.42 44.09 -31.00
CA TYR A 3 21.57 43.29 -29.78
C TYR A 3 22.55 42.17 -30.09
N GLY A 4 23.70 42.25 -29.46
CA GLY A 4 24.69 41.15 -29.54
C GLY A 4 24.10 39.88 -28.99
N THR A 5 24.03 38.82 -29.81
CA THR A 5 23.77 37.47 -29.39
C THR A 5 24.88 37.06 -28.44
N MET A 6 24.55 36.90 -27.16
CA MET A 6 25.45 36.30 -26.18
C MET A 6 25.62 34.84 -26.60
N SER A 7 26.68 34.55 -27.32
CA SER A 7 27.12 33.16 -27.53
C SER A 7 27.58 32.61 -26.18
N ILE A 8 26.77 31.78 -25.57
CA ILE A 8 27.19 31.02 -24.37
C ILE A 8 28.22 29.99 -24.86
N GLY A 9 29.47 30.42 -24.85
CA GLY A 9 30.60 29.61 -25.21
C GLY A 9 30.74 28.44 -24.25
N ASN A 10 30.82 27.25 -24.83
CA ASN A 10 31.21 26.00 -24.19
C ASN A 10 30.06 25.22 -23.52
N ALA A 11 29.40 24.37 -24.33
CA ALA A 11 28.40 23.40 -23.86
C ALA A 11 28.87 22.56 -22.65
N GLY A 12 30.20 22.34 -22.53
CA GLY A 12 30.82 21.65 -21.40
C GLY A 12 30.76 22.45 -20.09
N PHE A 13 30.94 23.78 -20.15
CA PHE A 13 30.81 24.63 -18.96
C PHE A 13 29.34 24.67 -18.46
N THR A 14 28.39 24.85 -19.37
CA THR A 14 26.99 24.90 -19.06
C THR A 14 26.50 23.57 -18.41
N LYS A 15 26.91 22.43 -18.96
CA LYS A 15 26.57 21.12 -18.38
C LYS A 15 27.14 20.95 -16.98
N LYS A 16 28.45 21.30 -16.76
CA LYS A 16 29.10 21.22 -15.44
C LYS A 16 28.38 22.13 -14.42
N PHE A 17 28.02 23.34 -14.83
CA PHE A 17 27.32 24.28 -13.95
C PHE A 17 25.94 23.76 -13.55
N ILE A 18 25.14 23.27 -14.50
CA ILE A 18 23.81 22.69 -14.24
C ILE A 18 23.93 21.48 -13.32
N SER A 19 24.90 20.59 -13.57
CA SER A 19 25.13 19.42 -12.70
C SER A 19 25.49 19.84 -11.28
N ALA A 20 26.40 20.81 -11.11
CA ALA A 20 26.79 21.30 -9.79
C ALA A 20 25.59 21.93 -9.05
N LEU A 21 24.81 22.74 -9.74
CA LEU A 21 23.60 23.36 -9.17
C LEU A 21 22.56 22.30 -8.77
N PHE A 22 22.32 21.30 -9.65
CA PHE A 22 21.38 20.21 -9.36
C PHE A 22 21.82 19.42 -8.12
N LEU A 23 23.12 19.09 -8.01
CA LEU A 23 23.64 18.37 -6.87
C LEU A 23 23.64 19.20 -5.58
N LEU A 24 23.78 20.52 -5.68
CA LEU A 24 23.62 21.45 -4.55
C LEU A 24 22.18 21.45 -4.03
N MET A 25 21.19 21.45 -4.93
CA MET A 25 19.76 21.43 -4.59
C MET A 25 19.28 20.05 -4.09
N HIS A 26 20.01 19.00 -4.40
CA HIS A 26 19.74 17.63 -3.96
C HIS A 26 20.90 17.10 -3.11
N PRO A 27 21.04 17.52 -1.85
CA PRO A 27 22.11 17.03 -0.96
C PRO A 27 21.97 15.52 -0.72
N LYS A 28 23.02 14.93 -0.13
CA LYS A 28 22.96 13.52 0.31
C LYS A 28 21.70 13.29 1.17
N GLY A 29 20.96 12.22 0.88
CA GLY A 29 19.66 11.92 1.49
C GLY A 29 18.46 12.51 0.77
N ALA A 30 18.64 13.36 -0.25
CA ALA A 30 17.56 13.88 -1.05
C ALA A 30 16.93 12.81 -1.94
N LEU A 31 15.61 12.90 -2.13
CA LEU A 31 14.86 12.07 -3.08
C LEU A 31 14.66 12.85 -4.39
N PHE A 32 14.76 12.11 -5.49
CA PHE A 32 14.42 12.61 -6.82
C PHE A 32 13.40 11.67 -7.48
N GLY A 33 12.29 12.21 -7.95
CA GLY A 33 11.22 11.48 -8.63
C GLY A 33 11.12 11.86 -10.11
N SER A 34 11.00 10.87 -11.00
CA SER A 34 10.86 11.07 -12.43
C SER A 34 9.94 10.03 -13.06
N GLY A 35 9.18 10.43 -14.10
CA GLY A 35 8.51 9.49 -15.00
C GLY A 35 9.45 8.82 -16.01
N ASP A 36 10.68 9.33 -16.16
CA ASP A 36 11.72 8.80 -17.04
C ASP A 36 12.65 7.85 -16.26
N PRO A 37 13.04 6.67 -16.83
CA PRO A 37 13.89 5.71 -16.15
C PRO A 37 15.35 6.12 -16.01
N THR A 38 15.78 7.19 -16.68
CA THR A 38 17.19 7.62 -16.68
C THR A 38 17.63 8.02 -15.29
N SER A 39 18.74 7.48 -14.83
CA SER A 39 19.31 7.82 -13.53
C SER A 39 19.76 9.27 -13.46
N PRO A 40 19.49 9.97 -12.34
CA PRO A 40 20.08 11.31 -12.12
C PRO A 40 21.63 11.30 -12.19
N ALA A 41 22.26 10.16 -11.90
CA ALA A 41 23.72 10.02 -12.03
C ALA A 41 24.20 10.23 -13.47
N GLU A 42 23.45 9.76 -14.47
CA GLU A 42 23.78 9.91 -15.89
C GLU A 42 23.58 11.35 -16.36
N LEU A 43 22.54 12.01 -15.85
CA LEU A 43 22.18 13.36 -16.25
C LEU A 43 23.04 14.43 -15.55
N TYR A 44 23.23 14.28 -14.24
CA TYR A 44 23.78 15.34 -13.38
C TYR A 44 24.98 14.90 -12.55
N GLY A 45 25.30 13.59 -12.55
CA GLY A 45 26.37 13.02 -11.70
C GLY A 45 25.90 12.70 -10.28
N GLY A 46 26.84 12.44 -9.38
CA GLY A 46 26.59 11.94 -8.03
C GLY A 46 26.31 10.44 -8.01
N THR A 47 26.03 9.90 -6.83
CA THR A 47 25.69 8.48 -6.65
C THR A 47 24.25 8.38 -6.14
N TRP A 48 23.46 7.58 -6.84
CA TRP A 48 22.04 7.46 -6.59
C TRP A 48 21.63 5.99 -6.50
N GLU A 49 20.77 5.67 -5.56
CA GLU A 49 20.16 4.36 -5.40
C GLU A 49 18.68 4.45 -5.76
N ARG A 50 18.20 3.50 -6.54
CA ARG A 50 16.79 3.43 -6.92
C ARG A 50 16.00 2.77 -5.81
N ILE A 51 14.88 3.38 -5.43
CA ILE A 51 13.91 2.79 -4.50
C ILE A 51 12.85 2.06 -5.32
N GLU A 52 12.72 0.75 -5.12
CA GLU A 52 11.80 -0.10 -5.85
C GLU A 52 10.81 -0.82 -4.93
N GLY A 53 9.58 -1.00 -5.41
CA GLY A 53 8.56 -1.80 -4.72
C GLY A 53 8.12 -1.27 -3.34
N ARG A 54 8.38 0.03 -3.05
CA ARG A 54 8.06 0.65 -1.77
C ARG A 54 7.34 1.97 -1.95
N PHE A 55 6.43 2.28 -1.04
CA PHE A 55 5.85 3.61 -0.91
C PHE A 55 6.76 4.50 -0.07
N ILE A 56 6.81 5.78 -0.40
CA ILE A 56 7.53 6.75 0.41
C ILE A 56 6.62 7.19 1.57
N MET A 57 7.09 7.02 2.78
CA MET A 57 6.40 7.41 4.01
C MET A 57 7.17 8.52 4.71
N GLY A 58 6.47 9.46 5.32
CA GLY A 58 7.09 10.48 6.18
C GLY A 58 7.74 9.83 7.42
N ALA A 59 8.95 10.26 7.75
CA ALA A 59 9.64 9.79 8.95
C ALA A 59 8.92 10.23 10.24
N SER A 60 9.05 9.43 11.29
CA SER A 60 8.55 9.70 12.63
C SER A 60 9.51 9.14 13.68
N ASP A 61 9.25 9.40 14.96
CA ASP A 61 10.07 8.87 16.07
C ASP A 61 10.08 7.32 16.08
N THR A 62 8.97 6.69 15.67
CA THR A 62 8.85 5.23 15.57
C THR A 62 9.36 4.65 14.25
N HIS A 63 9.47 5.49 13.21
CA HIS A 63 9.94 5.12 11.88
C HIS A 63 10.96 6.16 11.39
N PRO A 64 12.20 6.10 11.86
CA PRO A 64 13.23 7.06 11.48
C PRO A 64 13.53 7.06 9.98
N ALA A 65 13.99 8.19 9.46
CA ALA A 65 14.42 8.29 8.06
C ALA A 65 15.53 7.29 7.72
N GLY A 66 15.45 6.69 6.54
CA GLY A 66 16.39 5.66 6.08
C GLY A 66 16.09 4.24 6.55
N THR A 67 15.03 4.04 7.35
CA THR A 67 14.55 2.70 7.72
C THR A 67 13.51 2.18 6.73
N THR A 68 13.28 0.88 6.74
CA THR A 68 12.24 0.23 5.95
C THR A 68 11.16 -0.32 6.87
N VAL A 69 9.91 -0.21 6.43
CA VAL A 69 8.76 -0.79 7.12
C VAL A 69 8.20 -1.89 6.24
N GLU A 70 8.01 -3.07 6.83
CA GLU A 70 7.39 -4.20 6.12
C GLU A 70 5.87 -4.02 6.02
N ALA A 71 5.29 -4.64 4.99
CA ALA A 71 3.84 -4.62 4.81
C ALA A 71 3.15 -5.30 5.99
N GLY A 72 2.09 -4.67 6.50
CA GLY A 72 1.28 -5.22 7.57
C GLY A 72 -0.20 -4.91 7.34
N LEU A 73 -1.06 -5.82 7.79
CA LEU A 73 -2.51 -5.62 7.82
C LEU A 73 -3.02 -5.80 9.24
N PRO A 74 -4.09 -5.10 9.63
CA PRO A 74 -4.74 -5.34 10.91
C PRO A 74 -5.18 -6.80 11.04
N ASN A 75 -5.18 -7.33 12.27
CA ASN A 75 -5.72 -8.65 12.51
C ASN A 75 -7.24 -8.68 12.27
N ILE A 76 -7.73 -9.82 11.79
CA ILE A 76 -9.16 -10.06 11.53
C ILE A 76 -9.64 -11.06 12.57
N GLU A 77 -10.48 -10.61 13.49
CA GLU A 77 -10.98 -11.43 14.56
C GLU A 77 -12.52 -11.57 14.50
N GLY A 78 -12.97 -12.75 14.86
CA GLY A 78 -14.39 -13.02 15.01
C GLY A 78 -14.63 -14.37 15.65
N THR A 79 -15.77 -14.54 16.27
CA THR A 79 -16.18 -15.79 16.88
C THR A 79 -17.52 -16.23 16.33
N PHE A 80 -17.71 -17.53 16.20
CA PHE A 80 -19.01 -18.12 15.97
C PHE A 80 -19.13 -19.36 16.86
N ALA A 81 -20.33 -19.60 17.38
CA ALA A 81 -20.61 -20.78 18.16
C ALA A 81 -21.59 -21.69 17.42
N LEU A 82 -21.31 -22.98 17.45
CA LEU A 82 -22.20 -24.02 16.98
C LEU A 82 -23.03 -24.50 18.16
N ILE A 83 -24.34 -24.43 18.05
CA ILE A 83 -25.24 -24.97 19.07
C ILE A 83 -25.74 -26.31 18.54
N GLY A 84 -25.24 -27.41 19.15
CA GLY A 84 -25.57 -28.78 18.75
C GLY A 84 -26.63 -29.39 19.65
N GLN A 85 -27.82 -29.51 19.16
CA GLN A 85 -28.69 -30.67 19.35
C GLN A 85 -29.40 -30.88 18.03
N ASN A 86 -29.07 -31.96 17.32
CA ASN A 86 -29.64 -32.36 16.01
C ASN A 86 -29.36 -31.45 14.81
N GLY A 87 -28.14 -30.92 14.69
CA GLY A 87 -27.69 -30.11 13.57
C GLY A 87 -26.93 -28.86 14.03
N ALA A 88 -25.80 -28.59 13.40
CA ALA A 88 -24.97 -27.43 13.74
C ALA A 88 -25.60 -26.18 13.14
N PHE A 89 -26.25 -25.36 13.98
CA PHE A 89 -26.76 -24.06 13.56
C PHE A 89 -26.03 -22.95 14.27
N ILE A 90 -25.69 -21.91 13.52
CA ILE A 90 -25.26 -20.64 14.09
C ILE A 90 -26.52 -19.84 14.38
N LYS A 91 -26.84 -19.67 15.66
CA LYS A 91 -27.98 -18.86 16.08
C LYS A 91 -27.63 -17.37 16.00
N SER A 92 -28.64 -16.54 15.68
CA SER A 92 -28.54 -15.09 15.77
C SER A 92 -27.97 -14.66 17.13
N GLY A 93 -26.96 -13.79 17.13
CA GLY A 93 -26.25 -13.36 18.33
C GLY A 93 -24.99 -14.18 18.69
N TYR A 94 -24.72 -15.29 18.01
CA TYR A 94 -23.54 -16.13 18.25
C TYR A 94 -22.45 -15.99 17.19
N ALA A 95 -22.68 -15.18 16.16
CA ALA A 95 -21.67 -14.76 15.18
C ALA A 95 -21.30 -13.31 15.46
N THR A 96 -20.01 -13.05 15.66
CA THR A 96 -19.47 -11.71 15.97
C THR A 96 -18.25 -11.39 15.14
N GLY A 97 -17.83 -10.13 15.15
CA GLY A 97 -16.66 -9.65 14.42
C GLY A 97 -16.83 -9.83 12.91
N CYS A 98 -15.88 -10.48 12.26
CA CYS A 98 -15.89 -10.72 10.82
C CYS A 98 -16.92 -11.75 10.35
N PHE A 99 -17.59 -12.46 11.25
CA PHE A 99 -18.64 -13.43 10.91
C PHE A 99 -20.03 -12.82 11.02
N GLU A 100 -20.91 -13.18 10.08
CA GLU A 100 -22.34 -12.89 10.13
C GLU A 100 -23.15 -14.11 9.69
N LEU A 101 -24.40 -14.16 10.13
CA LEU A 101 -25.33 -15.13 9.61
C LEU A 101 -25.74 -14.78 8.19
N GLY A 102 -25.58 -15.72 7.28
CA GLY A 102 -26.19 -15.68 5.96
C GLY A 102 -27.67 -16.02 6.00
N SER A 103 -28.24 -16.29 4.84
CA SER A 103 -29.63 -16.74 4.73
C SER A 103 -29.83 -18.03 5.50
N SER A 104 -30.73 -18.03 6.48
CA SER A 104 -31.20 -19.23 7.15
C SER A 104 -32.63 -19.50 6.79
N THR A 105 -32.94 -20.69 6.33
CA THR A 105 -34.32 -21.16 6.19
C THR A 105 -34.65 -21.84 7.50
N ASN A 106 -35.59 -21.26 8.26
CA ASN A 106 -36.12 -21.91 9.45
C ASN A 106 -37.02 -23.07 9.02
N VAL A 107 -36.55 -24.30 9.19
CA VAL A 107 -37.38 -25.49 9.07
C VAL A 107 -37.55 -26.04 10.48
N CYS A 108 -38.80 -26.06 10.95
CA CYS A 108 -39.15 -26.80 12.17
C CYS A 108 -39.11 -28.28 11.85
N ILE A 109 -38.24 -29.04 12.51
CA ILE A 109 -38.17 -30.49 12.35
C ILE A 109 -39.08 -31.16 13.37
N PRO A 110 -40.05 -31.95 12.94
CA PRO A 110 -40.73 -32.89 13.82
C PRO A 110 -39.73 -33.95 14.33
N GLN A 111 -39.88 -34.35 15.58
CA GLN A 111 -39.00 -35.33 16.22
C GLN A 111 -38.95 -36.65 15.41
N GLY A 112 -37.77 -37.04 14.95
CA GLY A 112 -37.51 -38.30 14.25
C GLY A 112 -37.23 -38.22 12.75
N GLN A 113 -37.10 -37.05 12.15
CA GLN A 113 -36.70 -36.88 10.75
C GLN A 113 -35.26 -36.34 10.63
N THR A 114 -34.51 -36.86 9.66
CA THR A 114 -33.21 -36.33 9.31
C THR A 114 -33.39 -35.23 8.28
N GLU A 115 -33.26 -34.00 8.69
CA GLU A 115 -33.32 -32.88 7.75
C GLU A 115 -31.97 -32.21 7.57
N THR A 116 -31.66 -31.86 6.32
CA THR A 116 -30.47 -31.09 5.95
C THR A 116 -30.87 -29.62 5.99
N ASN A 117 -30.69 -28.99 7.14
CA ASN A 117 -30.81 -27.54 7.22
C ASN A 117 -29.48 -26.90 6.77
N THR A 118 -29.53 -26.15 5.71
CA THR A 118 -28.39 -25.37 5.20
C THR A 118 -28.48 -23.95 5.70
N GLY A 119 -27.80 -23.65 6.80
CA GLY A 119 -27.50 -22.28 7.18
C GLY A 119 -26.11 -21.92 6.67
N SER A 120 -25.92 -20.70 6.19
CA SER A 120 -24.61 -20.19 5.80
C SER A 120 -24.07 -19.22 6.84
N THR A 121 -22.79 -19.32 7.13
CA THR A 121 -22.03 -18.28 7.84
C THR A 121 -21.20 -17.55 6.83
N VAL A 122 -21.31 -16.23 6.81
CA VAL A 122 -20.56 -15.40 5.91
C VAL A 122 -19.40 -14.76 6.66
N PHE A 123 -18.20 -14.89 6.10
CA PHE A 123 -17.03 -14.17 6.56
C PHE A 123 -16.89 -12.87 5.77
N ARG A 124 -16.88 -11.74 6.48
CA ARG A 124 -16.66 -10.41 5.92
C ARG A 124 -15.58 -9.69 6.73
N ALA A 125 -14.39 -9.61 6.19
CA ALA A 125 -13.26 -8.93 6.83
C ALA A 125 -13.56 -7.45 7.14
N SER A 126 -14.34 -6.77 6.28
CA SER A 126 -14.75 -5.38 6.45
C SER A 126 -15.57 -5.11 7.74
N ARG A 127 -16.13 -6.13 8.35
CA ARG A 127 -16.82 -6.00 9.66
C ARG A 127 -15.82 -5.88 10.82
N SER A 128 -14.63 -6.46 10.67
CA SER A 128 -13.55 -6.33 11.66
C SER A 128 -12.79 -5.01 11.53
N ASN A 129 -12.53 -4.58 10.30
CA ASN A 129 -11.88 -3.30 10.02
C ASN A 129 -12.27 -2.82 8.61
N SER A 130 -12.64 -1.54 8.49
CA SER A 130 -13.12 -0.92 7.25
C SER A 130 -12.07 -0.82 6.13
N ILE A 131 -10.79 -1.06 6.41
CA ILE A 131 -9.75 -1.13 5.39
C ILE A 131 -9.96 -2.31 4.43
N TYR A 132 -10.62 -3.38 4.90
CA TYR A 132 -10.94 -4.54 4.09
C TYR A 132 -12.22 -4.30 3.27
N GLY A 133 -12.18 -4.70 2.01
CA GLY A 133 -13.32 -4.54 1.10
C GLY A 133 -13.48 -3.13 0.53
N ALA A 134 -12.57 -2.21 0.84
CA ALA A 134 -12.55 -0.87 0.24
C ALA A 134 -11.94 -0.89 -1.19
N SER A 135 -11.18 -1.92 -1.52
CA SER A 135 -10.55 -2.11 -2.83
C SER A 135 -10.31 -3.60 -3.08
N ASP A 136 -10.23 -3.99 -4.34
CA ASP A 136 -9.84 -5.35 -4.77
C ASP A 136 -8.34 -5.61 -4.59
N THR A 137 -7.57 -4.56 -4.26
CA THR A 137 -6.13 -4.63 -4.01
C THR A 137 -5.80 -4.12 -2.62
N VAL A 138 -4.75 -4.67 -2.01
CA VAL A 138 -4.22 -4.24 -0.71
C VAL A 138 -3.45 -2.92 -0.82
N GLN A 139 -3.22 -2.44 -2.03
CA GLN A 139 -2.49 -1.21 -2.30
C GLN A 139 -3.44 -0.01 -2.43
N PRO A 140 -3.08 1.16 -1.88
CA PRO A 140 -3.80 2.38 -2.18
C PRO A 140 -3.63 2.73 -3.67
N PRO A 141 -4.56 3.49 -4.26
CA PRO A 141 -4.33 4.08 -5.57
C PRO A 141 -3.00 4.82 -5.58
N ALA A 142 -2.14 4.53 -6.56
CA ALA A 142 -0.80 5.08 -6.60
C ALA A 142 -0.40 5.44 -8.03
N TYR A 143 0.37 6.50 -8.16
CA TYR A 143 1.09 6.83 -9.38
C TYR A 143 2.50 6.25 -9.29
N CYS A 144 2.88 5.42 -10.26
CA CYS A 144 4.20 4.81 -10.29
C CYS A 144 5.19 5.75 -10.97
N ALA A 145 6.26 6.09 -10.26
CA ALA A 145 7.38 6.88 -10.77
C ALA A 145 8.70 6.24 -10.35
N TYR A 146 9.77 6.59 -11.04
CA TYR A 146 11.13 6.22 -10.64
C TYR A 146 11.59 7.13 -9.50
N ILE A 147 11.89 6.55 -8.35
CA ILE A 147 12.35 7.28 -7.17
C ILE A 147 13.81 6.93 -6.90
N TRP A 148 14.63 7.95 -6.74
CA TRP A 148 16.05 7.84 -6.51
C TRP A 148 16.46 8.51 -5.21
N LEU A 149 17.28 7.85 -4.40
CA LEU A 149 17.87 8.39 -3.18
C LEU A 149 19.32 8.77 -3.48
N ARG A 150 19.72 9.99 -3.19
CA ARG A 150 21.12 10.39 -3.29
C ARG A 150 21.93 9.85 -2.12
N VAL A 151 22.96 9.04 -2.40
CA VAL A 151 23.84 8.42 -1.39
C VAL A 151 25.22 9.05 -1.31
N ALA A 152 25.69 9.69 -2.40
CA ALA A 152 26.95 10.47 -2.41
C ALA A 152 26.92 11.57 -3.50
#